data_5b745a64b52e79a1aeb90bec6fa6f062
#
_entry.id   5b745a64b52e79a1aeb90bec6fa6f062
#
_cell.length_a   1.000
_cell.length_b   1.000
_cell.length_c   1.000
_cell.angle_alpha   90.00
_cell.angle_beta   90.00
_cell.angle_gamma   90.00
#
_symmetry.space_group_name_H-M   'P 1'
#
loop_
_entity.id
_entity.type
_entity.pdbx_description
1 polymer ?
#
loop_
_entity_poly.entity_id
_entity_poly.type
_entity_poly.pdbx_seq_one_letter_code
_entity_poly.pdbx_strand_id
1 'polypeptide(L)'
;VSTPQTPPPARPHQADLHVAGVDASGERVVVFRLAHGVDPVRALRGLGWVSEGVRDIDTVTDRGHELTLVYAVRPAAAGDAPAAEVAVPTDPSLVRAPGEDVHPYQRAAAYGLVRSDRGVLLTQLSETTNAAGRWTLPGGGIDAGESPLQALHREVWEESGQDIEDAEVLDIHTQHWIGRAPSGRLEDFHAVRIVFTALCPRPTDPVVYDVGGSTAAVRWVDPADLGRYRITRSFAPHLEAWLRP
;
A
#
# COMPACT_ATOMS: atom_id res chain seq x y z
N VAL A 1 26.63 8.97 -34.24
CA VAL A 1 27.04 7.89 -33.29
C VAL A 1 26.00 7.88 -32.20
N SER A 2 25.04 6.93 -32.27
CA SER A 2 24.00 6.76 -31.24
C SER A 2 24.65 6.12 -30.03
N THR A 3 24.55 6.80 -28.86
CA THR A 3 24.95 6.26 -27.57
C THR A 3 24.03 5.07 -27.25
N PRO A 4 24.54 3.91 -26.87
CA PRO A 4 23.69 2.79 -26.45
C PRO A 4 22.93 3.18 -25.20
N GLN A 5 21.60 3.20 -25.26
CA GLN A 5 20.75 3.34 -24.08
C GLN A 5 20.92 2.08 -23.23
N THR A 6 21.38 2.27 -22.00
CA THR A 6 21.39 1.20 -20.99
C THR A 6 19.94 0.74 -20.82
N PRO A 7 19.65 -0.59 -20.92
CA PRO A 7 18.32 -1.07 -20.67
C PRO A 7 17.89 -0.68 -19.25
N PRO A 8 16.62 -0.32 -19.04
CA PRO A 8 16.12 -0.02 -17.69
C PRO A 8 16.34 -1.24 -16.78
N PRO A 9 16.63 -1.02 -15.50
CA PRO A 9 16.81 -2.11 -14.55
C PRO A 9 15.59 -3.05 -14.58
N ALA A 10 15.84 -4.35 -14.49
CA ALA A 10 14.79 -5.35 -14.41
C ALA A 10 13.82 -4.97 -13.29
N ARG A 11 12.52 -5.03 -13.56
CA ARG A 11 11.50 -4.78 -12.54
C ARG A 11 11.66 -5.78 -11.41
N PRO A 12 11.57 -5.38 -10.14
CA PRO A 12 11.44 -6.34 -9.06
C PRO A 12 10.26 -7.26 -9.37
N HIS A 13 10.40 -8.55 -9.10
CA HIS A 13 9.35 -9.53 -9.31
C HIS A 13 8.12 -9.10 -8.51
N GLN A 14 7.04 -8.78 -9.21
CA GLN A 14 5.78 -8.40 -8.58
C GLN A 14 5.10 -9.66 -8.07
N ALA A 15 4.56 -9.61 -6.86
CA ALA A 15 3.70 -10.67 -6.37
C ALA A 15 2.44 -10.81 -7.23
N ASP A 16 2.02 -12.03 -7.51
CA ASP A 16 0.70 -12.30 -8.05
C ASP A 16 -0.35 -12.06 -6.97
N LEU A 17 -1.27 -11.13 -7.25
CA LEU A 17 -2.29 -10.74 -6.27
C LEU A 17 -3.59 -11.50 -6.51
N HIS A 18 -4.10 -12.12 -5.45
CA HIS A 18 -5.39 -12.77 -5.40
C HIS A 18 -6.30 -12.14 -4.34
N VAL A 19 -7.59 -12.35 -4.47
CA VAL A 19 -8.59 -11.95 -3.49
C VAL A 19 -9.39 -13.18 -3.11
N ALA A 20 -9.61 -13.39 -1.82
CA ALA A 20 -10.50 -14.40 -1.29
C ALA A 20 -11.56 -13.75 -0.39
N GLY A 21 -12.81 -14.18 -0.54
CA GLY A 21 -13.88 -13.87 0.39
C GLY A 21 -14.15 -15.08 1.27
N VAL A 22 -14.21 -14.86 2.58
CA VAL A 22 -14.50 -15.88 3.60
C VAL A 22 -15.78 -15.50 4.32
N ASP A 23 -16.74 -16.40 4.36
CA ASP A 23 -18.03 -16.17 5.02
C ASP A 23 -17.95 -16.31 6.56
N ALA A 24 -19.08 -16.12 7.23
CA ALA A 24 -19.17 -16.21 8.69
C ALA A 24 -18.86 -17.62 9.24
N SER A 25 -18.91 -18.68 8.40
CA SER A 25 -18.53 -20.05 8.80
C SER A 25 -17.02 -20.29 8.72
N GLY A 26 -16.29 -19.39 8.06
CA GLY A 26 -14.87 -19.53 7.76
C GLY A 26 -14.59 -20.21 6.42
N GLU A 27 -15.63 -20.47 5.60
CA GLU A 27 -15.46 -21.06 4.29
C GLU A 27 -15.07 -20.00 3.23
N ARG A 28 -14.13 -20.34 2.35
CA ARG A 28 -13.79 -19.51 1.17
C ARG A 28 -14.87 -19.67 0.11
N VAL A 29 -15.72 -18.66 -0.03
CA VAL A 29 -16.87 -18.65 -0.92
C VAL A 29 -16.59 -18.04 -2.28
N VAL A 30 -15.49 -17.29 -2.41
CA VAL A 30 -15.04 -16.70 -3.66
C VAL A 30 -13.52 -16.54 -3.64
N VAL A 31 -12.85 -16.85 -4.76
CA VAL A 31 -11.41 -16.62 -4.97
C VAL A 31 -11.19 -16.20 -6.41
N PHE A 32 -10.39 -15.15 -6.63
CA PHE A 32 -10.03 -14.70 -7.99
C PHE A 32 -8.68 -13.97 -7.98
N ARG A 33 -8.04 -13.91 -9.16
CA ARG A 33 -6.84 -13.09 -9.36
C ARG A 33 -7.24 -11.62 -9.46
N LEU A 34 -6.55 -10.75 -8.72
CA LEU A 34 -6.77 -9.31 -8.78
C LEU A 34 -6.19 -8.74 -10.08
N ALA A 35 -7.05 -8.31 -10.98
CA ALA A 35 -6.62 -7.66 -12.21
C ALA A 35 -6.03 -6.26 -11.92
N HIS A 36 -5.16 -5.80 -12.84
CA HIS A 36 -4.59 -4.45 -12.78
C HIS A 36 -5.69 -3.38 -12.73
N GLY A 37 -5.52 -2.40 -11.85
CA GLY A 37 -6.43 -1.27 -11.70
C GLY A 37 -7.76 -1.59 -11.01
N VAL A 38 -7.98 -2.84 -10.60
CA VAL A 38 -9.23 -3.26 -9.97
C VAL A 38 -9.14 -3.13 -8.46
N ASP A 39 -10.10 -2.46 -7.84
CA ASP A 39 -10.27 -2.43 -6.40
C ASP A 39 -10.87 -3.76 -5.90
N PRO A 40 -10.27 -4.42 -4.89
CA PRO A 40 -10.72 -5.74 -4.40
C PRO A 40 -12.17 -5.74 -3.90
N VAL A 41 -12.57 -4.72 -3.14
CA VAL A 41 -13.91 -4.63 -2.55
C VAL A 41 -14.97 -4.44 -3.64
N ARG A 42 -14.64 -3.65 -4.67
CA ARG A 42 -15.50 -3.49 -5.85
C ARG A 42 -15.62 -4.77 -6.65
N ALA A 43 -14.51 -5.52 -6.82
CA ALA A 43 -14.54 -6.80 -7.50
C ALA A 43 -15.42 -7.82 -6.75
N LEU A 44 -15.27 -7.92 -5.43
CA LEU A 44 -16.15 -8.75 -4.59
C LEU A 44 -17.61 -8.36 -4.78
N ARG A 45 -17.91 -7.05 -4.77
CA ARG A 45 -19.27 -6.54 -4.99
C ARG A 45 -19.83 -6.95 -6.36
N GLY A 46 -19.02 -6.85 -7.42
CA GLY A 46 -19.38 -7.27 -8.77
C GLY A 46 -19.70 -8.76 -8.89
N LEU A 47 -19.15 -9.58 -7.99
CA LEU A 47 -19.38 -11.02 -7.89
C LEU A 47 -20.51 -11.38 -6.91
N GLY A 48 -21.26 -10.40 -6.40
CA GLY A 48 -22.39 -10.61 -5.49
C GLY A 48 -22.01 -10.72 -4.00
N TRP A 49 -20.81 -10.26 -3.62
CA TRP A 49 -20.32 -10.29 -2.23
C TRP A 49 -20.09 -8.89 -1.68
N VAL A 50 -20.46 -8.68 -0.42
CA VAL A 50 -20.18 -7.46 0.34
C VAL A 50 -19.04 -7.72 1.29
N SER A 51 -17.98 -6.93 1.21
CA SER A 51 -16.89 -6.96 2.19
C SER A 51 -17.37 -6.38 3.54
N GLU A 52 -17.04 -7.08 4.62
CA GLU A 52 -17.24 -6.65 6.00
C GLU A 52 -15.91 -6.23 6.67
N GLY A 53 -14.82 -6.26 5.90
CA GLY A 53 -13.49 -5.86 6.32
C GLY A 53 -12.41 -6.84 5.88
N VAL A 54 -11.17 -6.43 6.05
CA VAL A 54 -10.00 -7.31 5.85
C VAL A 54 -9.90 -8.28 7.02
N ARG A 55 -9.51 -9.51 6.73
CA ARG A 55 -9.33 -10.57 7.73
C ARG A 55 -7.89 -11.02 7.85
N ASP A 56 -7.22 -11.24 6.70
CA ASP A 56 -5.86 -11.79 6.68
C ASP A 56 -5.19 -11.57 5.32
N ILE A 57 -3.89 -11.90 5.24
CA ILE A 57 -3.12 -11.98 4.00
C ILE A 57 -2.39 -13.31 3.96
N ASP A 58 -2.80 -14.22 3.08
CA ASP A 58 -2.03 -15.43 2.85
C ASP A 58 -0.86 -15.14 1.91
N THR A 59 0.28 -15.73 2.20
CA THR A 59 1.50 -15.59 1.41
C THR A 59 2.04 -16.95 1.02
N VAL A 60 2.32 -17.13 -0.28
CA VAL A 60 3.01 -18.31 -0.82
C VAL A 60 4.29 -17.84 -1.53
N THR A 61 5.44 -18.37 -1.10
CA THR A 61 6.76 -17.97 -1.61
C THR A 61 7.57 -19.14 -2.19
N ASP A 62 7.16 -20.38 -1.96
CA ASP A 62 7.89 -21.61 -2.35
C ASP A 62 7.72 -22.00 -3.83
N ARG A 63 6.64 -21.52 -4.48
CA ARG A 63 6.30 -21.83 -5.89
C ARG A 63 6.09 -20.60 -6.76
N GLY A 64 6.56 -19.48 -6.31
CA GLY A 64 6.33 -18.15 -6.87
C GLY A 64 6.19 -17.16 -5.75
N HIS A 65 5.65 -15.96 -6.05
CA HIS A 65 5.34 -14.98 -5.03
C HIS A 65 3.87 -14.58 -5.17
N GLU A 66 3.00 -15.19 -4.37
CA GLU A 66 1.56 -14.96 -4.39
C GLU A 66 1.11 -14.38 -3.06
N LEU A 67 0.29 -13.33 -3.12
CA LEU A 67 -0.38 -12.73 -1.98
C LEU A 67 -1.89 -12.84 -2.18
N THR A 68 -2.60 -13.44 -1.24
CA THR A 68 -4.06 -13.51 -1.25
C THR A 68 -4.61 -12.57 -0.17
N LEU A 69 -5.31 -11.53 -0.62
CA LEU A 69 -6.02 -10.57 0.21
C LEU A 69 -7.33 -11.21 0.70
N VAL A 70 -7.44 -11.54 1.97
CA VAL A 70 -8.59 -12.26 2.53
C VAL A 70 -9.55 -11.28 3.20
N TYR A 71 -10.79 -11.28 2.73
CA TYR A 71 -11.87 -10.43 3.27
C TYR A 71 -12.95 -11.27 3.94
N ALA A 72 -13.46 -10.81 5.08
CA ALA A 72 -14.74 -11.27 5.57
C ALA A 72 -15.83 -10.77 4.61
N VAL A 73 -16.74 -11.68 4.19
CA VAL A 73 -17.78 -11.33 3.22
C VAL A 73 -19.12 -11.92 3.59
N ARG A 74 -20.18 -11.23 3.15
CA ARG A 74 -21.55 -11.75 3.14
C ARG A 74 -22.16 -11.65 1.74
N PRO A 75 -23.17 -12.45 1.39
CA PRO A 75 -23.91 -12.28 0.15
C PRO A 75 -24.51 -10.87 0.03
N ALA A 76 -24.47 -10.30 -1.17
CA ALA A 76 -25.13 -9.03 -1.45
C ALA A 76 -26.65 -9.18 -1.40
N ALA A 77 -27.33 -8.22 -0.77
CA ALA A 77 -28.79 -8.13 -0.69
C ALA A 77 -29.34 -7.06 -1.65
N ALA A 78 -30.63 -7.08 -1.90
CA ALA A 78 -31.29 -6.16 -2.83
C ALA A 78 -31.12 -4.66 -2.47
N GLY A 79 -30.84 -4.33 -1.20
CA GLY A 79 -30.58 -2.96 -0.73
C GLY A 79 -29.12 -2.51 -0.80
N ASP A 80 -28.22 -3.40 -1.16
CA ASP A 80 -26.79 -3.07 -1.25
C ASP A 80 -26.50 -2.32 -2.56
N ALA A 81 -25.84 -1.16 -2.47
CA ALA A 81 -25.50 -0.37 -3.65
C ALA A 81 -24.58 -1.15 -4.62
N PRO A 82 -24.80 -1.06 -5.93
CA PRO A 82 -23.92 -1.66 -6.92
C PRO A 82 -22.52 -1.03 -6.84
N ALA A 83 -21.51 -1.76 -7.32
CA ALA A 83 -20.18 -1.20 -7.47
C ALA A 83 -20.19 -0.05 -8.49
N ALA A 84 -19.91 1.17 -8.05
CA ALA A 84 -19.81 2.32 -8.94
C ALA A 84 -18.57 2.22 -9.83
N GLU A 85 -18.69 2.55 -11.13
CA GLU A 85 -17.50 2.79 -11.95
C GLU A 85 -16.79 4.06 -11.49
N VAL A 86 -15.46 3.95 -11.32
CA VAL A 86 -14.61 5.10 -11.00
C VAL A 86 -13.65 5.30 -12.17
N ALA A 87 -13.70 6.48 -12.76
CA ALA A 87 -12.72 6.87 -13.79
C ALA A 87 -11.31 6.87 -13.17
N VAL A 88 -10.34 6.37 -13.93
CA VAL A 88 -8.93 6.38 -13.52
C VAL A 88 -8.43 7.83 -13.52
N PRO A 89 -8.04 8.39 -12.36
CA PRO A 89 -7.51 9.74 -12.31
C PRO A 89 -6.22 9.83 -13.14
N THR A 90 -6.10 10.90 -13.90
CA THR A 90 -4.86 11.24 -14.59
C THR A 90 -4.25 12.45 -13.91
N ASP A 91 -2.92 12.47 -13.76
CA ASP A 91 -2.22 13.65 -13.22
C ASP A 91 -2.58 14.89 -14.08
N PRO A 92 -3.16 15.95 -13.47
CA PRO A 92 -3.57 17.14 -14.21
C PRO A 92 -2.40 17.87 -14.92
N SER A 93 -1.18 17.67 -14.43
CA SER A 93 0.04 18.25 -15.00
C SER A 93 0.67 17.36 -16.09
N LEU A 94 0.06 16.20 -16.38
CA LEU A 94 0.63 15.23 -17.30
C LEU A 94 0.65 15.75 -18.73
N VAL A 95 1.86 15.92 -19.27
CA VAL A 95 2.10 16.17 -20.70
C VAL A 95 2.52 14.84 -21.34
N ARG A 96 1.78 14.39 -22.36
CA ARG A 96 2.07 13.17 -23.11
C ARG A 96 2.60 13.53 -24.48
N ALA A 97 3.66 12.82 -24.92
CA ALA A 97 4.12 12.90 -26.30
C ALA A 97 3.14 12.14 -27.23
N PRO A 98 3.00 12.55 -28.50
CA PRO A 98 2.21 11.78 -29.47
C PRO A 98 2.72 10.35 -29.59
N GLY A 99 1.82 9.37 -29.40
CA GLY A 99 2.18 7.94 -29.47
C GLY A 99 2.95 7.39 -28.27
N GLU A 100 3.06 8.14 -27.17
CA GLU A 100 3.72 7.66 -25.95
C GLU A 100 2.90 6.54 -25.29
N ASP A 101 3.54 5.38 -25.08
CA ASP A 101 2.92 4.22 -24.44
C ASP A 101 2.75 4.44 -22.94
N VAL A 102 1.61 3.99 -22.44
CA VAL A 102 1.31 3.94 -21.00
C VAL A 102 1.63 2.53 -20.50
N HIS A 103 2.53 2.43 -19.53
CA HIS A 103 2.97 1.15 -19.00
C HIS A 103 2.18 0.76 -17.75
N PRO A 104 1.42 -0.35 -17.77
CA PRO A 104 0.76 -0.84 -16.56
C PRO A 104 1.81 -1.28 -15.53
N TYR A 105 1.64 -0.78 -14.29
CA TYR A 105 2.51 -1.12 -13.18
C TYR A 105 1.69 -1.28 -11.90
N GLN A 106 1.53 -2.52 -11.43
CA GLN A 106 0.88 -2.85 -10.16
C GLN A 106 1.93 -3.14 -9.10
N ARG A 107 1.80 -2.54 -7.92
CA ARG A 107 2.74 -2.75 -6.81
C ARG A 107 2.00 -3.03 -5.52
N ALA A 108 2.35 -4.16 -4.88
CA ALA A 108 2.00 -4.41 -3.49
C ALA A 108 3.02 -3.74 -2.55
N ALA A 109 2.52 -3.22 -1.43
CA ALA A 109 3.35 -2.55 -0.43
C ALA A 109 2.75 -2.77 0.97
N ALA A 110 3.61 -2.82 2.00
CA ALA A 110 3.24 -2.95 3.39
C ALA A 110 3.54 -1.66 4.15
N TYR A 111 2.57 -1.18 4.94
CA TYR A 111 2.68 0.04 5.75
C TYR A 111 2.22 -0.22 7.17
N GLY A 112 2.79 0.47 8.16
CA GLY A 112 2.44 0.31 9.57
C GLY A 112 1.88 1.56 10.22
N LEU A 113 0.70 1.46 10.82
CA LEU A 113 0.25 2.36 11.86
C LEU A 113 0.94 1.96 13.16
N VAL A 114 2.21 2.35 13.31
CA VAL A 114 3.05 1.99 14.44
C VAL A 114 2.78 2.94 15.62
N ARG A 115 2.42 2.37 16.76
CA ARG A 115 2.07 3.10 17.99
C ARG A 115 3.06 2.80 19.11
N SER A 116 3.25 3.78 19.97
CA SER A 116 4.02 3.67 21.21
C SER A 116 3.50 4.66 22.25
N ASP A 117 4.12 4.70 23.44
CA ASP A 117 3.89 5.76 24.43
C ASP A 117 4.36 7.15 23.96
N ARG A 118 5.18 7.23 22.88
CA ARG A 118 5.62 8.46 22.25
C ARG A 118 4.68 8.94 21.12
N GLY A 119 3.60 8.23 20.83
CA GLY A 119 2.62 8.56 19.80
C GLY A 119 2.64 7.62 18.60
N VAL A 120 2.41 8.17 17.41
CA VAL A 120 2.39 7.47 16.12
C VAL A 120 3.67 7.77 15.34
N LEU A 121 4.29 6.73 14.76
CA LEU A 121 5.48 6.88 13.93
C LEU A 121 5.08 7.36 12.53
N LEU A 122 5.70 8.46 12.08
CA LEU A 122 5.55 8.99 10.73
C LEU A 122 6.91 9.17 10.08
N THR A 123 6.98 8.89 8.77
CA THR A 123 8.14 9.16 7.90
C THR A 123 7.83 10.29 6.92
N GLN A 124 8.83 11.10 6.58
CA GLN A 124 8.71 12.17 5.61
C GLN A 124 9.35 11.74 4.29
N LEU A 125 8.60 11.87 3.21
CA LEU A 125 9.07 11.50 1.88
C LEU A 125 10.16 12.45 1.38
N SER A 126 11.22 11.86 0.80
CA SER A 126 12.37 12.56 0.25
C SER A 126 12.09 13.14 -1.14
N GLU A 127 13.02 13.94 -1.65
CA GLU A 127 13.00 14.53 -3.00
C GLU A 127 13.04 13.49 -4.13
N THR A 128 13.36 12.23 -3.83
CA THR A 128 13.34 11.14 -4.80
C THR A 128 11.92 10.64 -5.12
N THR A 129 10.91 11.15 -4.40
CA THR A 129 9.51 10.73 -4.55
C THR A 129 8.64 11.83 -5.18
N ASN A 130 7.52 11.44 -5.79
CA ASN A 130 6.53 12.39 -6.34
C ASN A 130 5.73 13.16 -5.26
N ALA A 131 5.97 12.89 -3.98
CA ALA A 131 5.27 13.52 -2.86
C ALA A 131 6.24 14.08 -1.80
N ALA A 132 7.38 14.59 -2.26
CA ALA A 132 8.44 15.14 -1.40
C ALA A 132 7.91 16.08 -0.31
N GLY A 133 8.44 15.94 0.90
CA GLY A 133 8.09 16.74 2.06
C GLY A 133 6.73 16.41 2.70
N ARG A 134 5.95 15.48 2.14
CA ARG A 134 4.75 14.96 2.79
C ARG A 134 5.10 13.87 3.79
N TRP A 135 4.27 13.73 4.80
CA TRP A 135 4.39 12.70 5.82
C TRP A 135 3.49 11.51 5.48
N THR A 136 3.95 10.32 5.82
CA THR A 136 3.28 9.06 5.53
C THR A 136 3.47 8.08 6.69
N LEU A 137 2.77 6.96 6.68
CA LEU A 137 3.09 5.82 7.53
C LEU A 137 4.43 5.22 7.08
N PRO A 138 5.25 4.69 7.99
CA PRO A 138 6.44 3.92 7.62
C PRO A 138 6.06 2.68 6.82
N GLY A 139 6.86 2.35 5.82
CA GLY A 139 6.61 1.19 4.96
C GLY A 139 6.90 1.46 3.50
N GLY A 140 6.94 0.37 2.72
CA GLY A 140 7.29 0.40 1.31
C GLY A 140 6.94 -0.86 0.57
N GLY A 141 7.64 -1.12 -0.53
CA GLY A 141 7.36 -2.25 -1.40
C GLY A 141 7.68 -3.59 -0.77
N ILE A 142 6.89 -4.59 -1.12
CA ILE A 142 7.13 -5.98 -0.75
C ILE A 142 8.09 -6.55 -1.78
N ASP A 143 9.27 -7.00 -1.33
CA ASP A 143 10.29 -7.59 -2.20
C ASP A 143 9.96 -9.04 -2.58
N ALA A 144 10.60 -9.53 -3.63
CA ALA A 144 10.40 -10.89 -4.10
C ALA A 144 10.70 -11.91 -2.99
N GLY A 145 9.72 -12.75 -2.67
CA GLY A 145 9.83 -13.76 -1.63
C GLY A 145 9.60 -13.29 -0.21
N GLU A 146 9.28 -12.00 0.01
CA GLU A 146 8.86 -11.51 1.32
C GLU A 146 7.35 -11.71 1.55
N SER A 147 6.98 -12.00 2.78
CA SER A 147 5.60 -11.77 3.23
C SER A 147 5.38 -10.27 3.50
N PRO A 148 4.14 -9.77 3.46
CA PRO A 148 3.83 -8.38 3.82
C PRO A 148 4.32 -7.99 5.22
N LEU A 149 4.29 -8.94 6.17
CA LEU A 149 4.78 -8.71 7.52
C LEU A 149 6.31 -8.59 7.57
N GLN A 150 7.04 -9.41 6.80
CA GLN A 150 8.49 -9.28 6.68
C GLN A 150 8.88 -7.94 6.06
N ALA A 151 8.21 -7.53 4.99
CA ALA A 151 8.41 -6.23 4.37
C ALA A 151 8.15 -5.09 5.36
N LEU A 152 7.07 -5.17 6.15
CA LEU A 152 6.77 -4.16 7.17
C LEU A 152 7.90 -4.03 8.20
N HIS A 153 8.38 -5.15 8.76
CA HIS A 153 9.49 -5.12 9.74
C HIS A 153 10.76 -4.52 9.14
N ARG A 154 11.14 -4.91 7.92
CA ARG A 154 12.31 -4.37 7.22
C ARG A 154 12.18 -2.86 6.99
N GLU A 155 11.07 -2.41 6.42
CA GLU A 155 10.84 -0.99 6.09
C GLU A 155 10.80 -0.12 7.36
N VAL A 156 10.09 -0.56 8.42
CA VAL A 156 10.07 0.18 9.69
C VAL A 156 11.47 0.31 10.28
N TRP A 157 12.27 -0.75 10.21
CA TRP A 157 13.66 -0.70 10.65
C TRP A 157 14.51 0.24 9.79
N GLU A 158 14.46 0.11 8.47
CA GLU A 158 15.25 0.92 7.52
C GLU A 158 14.91 2.40 7.61
N GLU A 159 13.63 2.73 7.75
CA GLU A 159 13.14 4.10 7.79
C GLU A 159 13.19 4.77 9.17
N SER A 160 13.30 4.00 10.26
CA SER A 160 13.16 4.57 11.60
C SER A 160 14.07 3.98 12.68
N GLY A 161 14.67 2.82 12.45
CA GLY A 161 15.43 2.10 13.48
C GLY A 161 14.57 1.56 14.63
N GLN A 162 13.27 1.39 14.41
CA GLN A 162 12.36 0.89 15.45
C GLN A 162 12.02 -0.58 15.22
N ASP A 163 11.95 -1.34 16.33
CA ASP A 163 11.40 -2.69 16.33
C ASP A 163 9.91 -2.64 16.65
N ILE A 164 9.14 -3.46 15.94
CA ILE A 164 7.69 -3.56 16.12
C ILE A 164 7.27 -4.98 16.52
N GLU A 165 6.19 -5.06 17.27
CA GLU A 165 5.56 -6.29 17.73
C GLU A 165 4.03 -6.22 17.50
N ASP A 166 3.35 -7.35 17.62
CA ASP A 166 1.88 -7.46 17.56
C ASP A 166 1.27 -6.80 16.30
N ALA A 167 1.89 -7.05 15.15
CA ALA A 167 1.41 -6.50 13.90
C ALA A 167 0.21 -7.31 13.37
N GLU A 168 -0.92 -6.64 13.23
CA GLU A 168 -2.17 -7.20 12.69
C GLU A 168 -2.61 -6.40 11.47
N VAL A 169 -3.22 -7.08 10.48
CA VAL A 169 -3.76 -6.40 9.30
C VAL A 169 -4.92 -5.50 9.71
N LEU A 170 -4.80 -4.22 9.40
CA LEU A 170 -5.79 -3.20 9.71
C LEU A 170 -6.71 -2.91 8.52
N ASP A 171 -6.13 -2.74 7.32
CA ASP A 171 -6.86 -2.36 6.13
C ASP A 171 -6.07 -2.71 4.85
N ILE A 172 -6.77 -2.74 3.72
CA ILE A 172 -6.16 -2.78 2.40
C ILE A 172 -6.69 -1.61 1.58
N HIS A 173 -5.78 -0.72 1.22
CA HIS A 173 -6.10 0.49 0.48
C HIS A 173 -5.51 0.43 -0.93
N THR A 174 -6.35 0.60 -1.94
CA THR A 174 -5.92 0.64 -3.34
C THR A 174 -6.01 2.04 -3.92
N GLN A 175 -5.08 2.36 -4.79
CA GLN A 175 -5.12 3.56 -5.62
C GLN A 175 -4.70 3.23 -7.03
N HIS A 176 -5.43 3.76 -7.99
CA HIS A 176 -5.14 3.60 -9.41
C HIS A 176 -5.09 4.98 -10.07
N TRP A 177 -4.01 5.29 -10.76
CA TRP A 177 -3.87 6.57 -11.50
C TRP A 177 -2.88 6.46 -12.67
N ILE A 178 -3.02 7.37 -13.63
CA ILE A 178 -2.07 7.53 -14.74
C ILE A 178 -1.20 8.75 -14.46
N GLY A 179 0.12 8.57 -14.50
CA GLY A 179 1.08 9.63 -14.21
C GLY A 179 2.51 9.26 -14.54
N ARG A 180 3.45 10.16 -14.26
CA ARG A 180 4.88 9.87 -14.42
C ARG A 180 5.49 9.33 -13.15
N ALA A 181 6.20 8.23 -13.27
CA ALA A 181 7.11 7.76 -12.23
C ALA A 181 8.25 8.76 -12.01
N PRO A 182 8.97 8.72 -10.87
CA PRO A 182 10.18 9.53 -10.67
C PRO A 182 11.24 9.34 -11.75
N SER A 183 11.27 8.17 -12.40
CA SER A 183 12.13 7.88 -13.57
C SER A 183 11.72 8.61 -14.84
N GLY A 184 10.58 9.32 -14.85
CA GLY A 184 9.99 9.98 -16.03
C GLY A 184 9.12 9.06 -16.90
N ARG A 185 9.07 7.73 -16.64
CA ARG A 185 8.23 6.80 -17.40
C ARG A 185 6.75 7.07 -17.15
N LEU A 186 5.94 7.06 -18.23
CA LEU A 186 4.49 7.16 -18.12
C LEU A 186 3.91 5.83 -17.68
N GLU A 187 3.24 5.83 -16.53
CA GLU A 187 2.69 4.64 -15.91
C GLU A 187 1.19 4.73 -15.69
N ASP A 188 0.53 3.61 -15.94
CA ASP A 188 -0.78 3.27 -15.41
C ASP A 188 -0.53 2.52 -14.10
N PHE A 189 -0.50 3.28 -12.98
CA PHE A 189 -0.01 2.79 -11.70
C PHE A 189 -1.15 2.35 -10.79
N HIS A 190 -1.11 1.07 -10.41
CA HIS A 190 -2.01 0.50 -9.42
C HIS A 190 -1.25 0.12 -8.15
N ALA A 191 -1.48 0.86 -7.09
CA ALA A 191 -0.92 0.57 -5.76
C ALA A 191 -1.91 -0.24 -4.93
N VAL A 192 -1.45 -1.36 -4.37
CA VAL A 192 -2.18 -2.15 -3.37
C VAL A 192 -1.39 -2.07 -2.07
N ARG A 193 -1.91 -1.33 -1.10
CA ARG A 193 -1.25 -1.09 0.19
C ARG A 193 -1.92 -1.91 1.28
N ILE A 194 -1.17 -2.81 1.86
CA ILE A 194 -1.55 -3.57 3.03
C ILE A 194 -1.13 -2.76 4.25
N VAL A 195 -2.10 -2.34 5.05
CA VAL A 195 -1.86 -1.51 6.23
C VAL A 195 -2.00 -2.38 7.47
N PHE A 196 -1.00 -2.36 8.32
CA PHE A 196 -0.99 -3.03 9.60
C PHE A 196 -1.14 -2.02 10.73
N THR A 197 -1.75 -2.42 11.84
CA THR A 197 -1.49 -1.81 13.14
C THR A 197 -0.35 -2.58 13.80
N ALA A 198 0.55 -1.89 14.50
CA ALA A 198 1.66 -2.52 15.21
C ALA A 198 2.06 -1.71 16.44
N LEU A 199 2.68 -2.36 17.41
CA LEU A 199 3.22 -1.73 18.60
C LEU A 199 4.75 -1.62 18.53
N CYS A 200 5.28 -0.51 19.02
CA CYS A 200 6.69 -0.37 19.33
C CYS A 200 6.83 -0.26 20.87
N PRO A 201 7.11 -1.37 21.57
CA PRO A 201 7.10 -1.39 23.04
C PRO A 201 8.30 -0.67 23.66
N ARG A 202 9.36 -0.47 22.90
CA ARG A 202 10.61 0.19 23.36
C ARG A 202 11.03 1.27 22.36
N PRO A 203 10.24 2.37 22.25
CA PRO A 203 10.54 3.41 21.28
C PRO A 203 11.82 4.15 21.62
N THR A 204 12.69 4.29 20.63
CA THR A 204 13.92 5.08 20.71
C THR A 204 13.78 6.39 19.93
N ASP A 205 14.83 7.24 19.96
CA ASP A 205 14.89 8.35 19.03
C ASP A 205 15.07 7.81 17.61
N PRO A 206 14.16 8.14 16.68
CA PRO A 206 14.14 7.49 15.39
C PRO A 206 15.29 7.96 14.49
N VAL A 207 15.86 7.01 13.76
CA VAL A 207 17.01 7.22 12.85
C VAL A 207 16.69 6.59 11.49
N VAL A 208 16.89 7.34 10.40
CA VAL A 208 16.77 6.82 9.04
C VAL A 208 18.08 6.11 8.67
N TYR A 209 17.99 4.80 8.41
CA TYR A 209 19.15 3.99 7.96
C TYR A 209 19.23 3.89 6.43
N ASP A 210 18.11 3.94 5.72
CA ASP A 210 18.10 3.99 4.25
C ASP A 210 18.48 5.39 3.74
N VAL A 211 19.76 5.70 3.82
CA VAL A 211 20.31 7.01 3.44
C VAL A 211 20.25 7.17 1.91
N GLY A 212 19.52 8.18 1.44
CA GLY A 212 19.33 8.44 0.00
C GLY A 212 18.13 7.71 -0.61
N GLY A 213 17.39 6.97 0.21
CA GLY A 213 16.13 6.33 -0.19
C GLY A 213 14.93 7.26 -0.23
N SER A 214 13.75 6.66 -0.07
CA SER A 214 12.48 7.39 -0.15
C SER A 214 12.15 8.22 1.08
N THR A 215 12.86 8.04 2.21
CA THR A 215 12.61 8.68 3.50
C THR A 215 13.65 9.74 3.82
N ALA A 216 13.20 10.99 4.04
CA ALA A 216 14.05 12.13 4.41
C ALA A 216 14.12 12.37 5.92
N ALA A 217 13.06 12.05 6.66
CA ALA A 217 12.97 12.25 8.10
C ALA A 217 11.94 11.30 8.72
N VAL A 218 12.06 11.09 10.02
CA VAL A 218 11.13 10.25 10.79
C VAL A 218 10.84 10.89 12.13
N ARG A 219 9.62 10.73 12.66
CA ARG A 219 9.21 11.28 13.95
C ARG A 219 8.13 10.44 14.63
N TRP A 220 8.19 10.42 15.96
CA TRP A 220 7.05 10.14 16.81
C TRP A 220 6.17 11.38 16.90
N VAL A 221 4.89 11.24 16.67
CA VAL A 221 3.93 12.36 16.62
C VAL A 221 2.76 12.04 17.53
N ASP A 222 2.46 12.97 18.45
CA ASP A 222 1.23 12.86 19.24
C ASP A 222 0.01 12.87 18.31
N PRO A 223 -0.95 11.93 18.45
CA PRO A 223 -2.17 11.92 17.66
C PRO A 223 -2.91 13.28 17.61
N ALA A 224 -2.87 14.06 18.70
CA ALA A 224 -3.46 15.40 18.74
C ALA A 224 -2.77 16.42 17.82
N ASP A 225 -1.51 16.17 17.46
CA ASP A 225 -0.71 17.06 16.62
C ASP A 225 -0.71 16.66 15.12
N LEU A 226 -1.36 15.57 14.74
CA LEU A 226 -1.37 15.06 13.36
C LEU A 226 -1.87 16.08 12.34
N GLY A 227 -2.80 16.96 12.72
CA GLY A 227 -3.30 18.04 11.88
C GLY A 227 -2.26 19.08 11.45
N ARG A 228 -1.08 19.11 12.08
CA ARG A 228 0.06 19.97 11.73
C ARG A 228 0.93 19.37 10.62
N TYR A 229 0.72 18.10 10.29
CA TYR A 229 1.53 17.36 9.33
C TYR A 229 0.79 17.24 7.99
N ARG A 230 1.48 17.52 6.90
CA ARG A 230 0.93 17.35 5.55
C ARG A 230 0.99 15.86 5.17
N ILE A 231 0.04 15.09 5.66
CA ILE A 231 -0.04 13.65 5.36
C ILE A 231 -0.30 13.41 3.86
N THR A 232 0.23 12.31 3.33
CA THR A 232 -0.02 11.88 1.95
C THR A 232 -1.52 11.64 1.71
N ARG A 233 -1.96 11.88 0.48
CA ARG A 233 -3.37 11.66 0.09
C ARG A 233 -3.81 10.19 0.23
N SER A 234 -2.86 9.28 0.24
CA SER A 234 -3.12 7.85 0.42
C SER A 234 -3.63 7.53 1.82
N PHE A 235 -3.17 8.22 2.85
CA PHE A 235 -3.48 7.88 4.24
C PHE A 235 -4.29 8.95 4.97
N ALA A 236 -4.20 10.21 4.58
CA ALA A 236 -4.91 11.29 5.26
C ALA A 236 -6.42 11.03 5.46
N PRO A 237 -7.18 10.47 4.49
CA PRO A 237 -8.61 10.22 4.67
C PRO A 237 -8.93 9.12 5.69
N HIS A 238 -7.98 8.22 5.94
CA HIS A 238 -8.19 7.01 6.74
C HIS A 238 -7.64 7.14 8.16
N LEU A 239 -6.58 7.94 8.34
CA LEU A 239 -5.78 7.98 9.56
C LEU A 239 -6.61 8.29 10.81
N GLU A 240 -7.56 9.22 10.72
CA GLU A 240 -8.46 9.55 11.83
C GLU A 240 -9.35 8.37 12.24
N ALA A 241 -9.86 7.61 11.26
CA ALA A 241 -10.69 6.43 11.52
C ALA A 241 -9.87 5.30 12.15
N TRP A 242 -8.64 5.08 11.67
CA TRP A 242 -7.75 4.04 12.18
C TRP A 242 -7.19 4.35 13.59
N LEU A 243 -7.18 5.61 14.00
CA LEU A 243 -6.71 6.02 15.33
C LEU A 243 -7.80 6.03 16.39
N ARG A 244 -9.06 5.86 16.01
CA ARG A 244 -10.15 5.71 16.98
C ARG A 244 -9.95 4.42 17.78
N PRO A 245 -10.19 4.47 19.10
CA PRO A 245 -10.13 3.31 19.97
C PRO A 245 -11.20 2.28 19.62
#